data_97dded85404830265123b7c282b00ce1
#
_entry.id   97dded85404830265123b7c282b00ce1
#
_cell.length_a   1.000
_cell.length_b   1.000
_cell.length_c   1.000
_cell.angle_alpha   90.00
_cell.angle_beta   90.00
_cell.angle_gamma   90.00
#
_symmetry.space_group_name_H-M   'P 1'
#
loop_
_entity.id
_entity.type
_entity.pdbx_description
1 polymer ?
#
loop_
_entity_poly.entity_id
_entity_poly.type
_entity_poly.pdbx_seq_one_letter_code
_entity_poly.pdbx_strand_id
1 'polypeptide(L)'
;DDTDLIATASTYPLTVKAYQLAVERMVEFDKDLIAALKAKGFKYDLGEDLTGHQMKYRRRGGGYYLDVGCSGLIIKGEVGLLQYDQIERFVPEGARLKDGSTVPADLLVLATGRDANAGIARLLALLPWNRHPA
;
A
#
# COMPACT_ATOMS: atom_id res chain seq x y z
N ASP A 1 -29.65 -19.58 -2.40
CA ASP A 1 -28.77 -19.24 -1.31
C ASP A 1 -28.92 -17.75 -0.98
N ASP A 2 -29.10 -17.39 0.31
CA ASP A 2 -29.40 -16.02 0.75
C ASP A 2 -28.28 -15.05 0.36
N THR A 3 -27.05 -15.53 0.33
CA THR A 3 -25.88 -14.73 -0.09
C THR A 3 -25.98 -14.30 -1.55
N ASP A 4 -26.43 -15.20 -2.42
CA ASP A 4 -26.57 -14.90 -3.85
C ASP A 4 -27.73 -13.94 -4.09
N LEU A 5 -28.83 -14.09 -3.32
CA LEU A 5 -29.95 -13.16 -3.38
C LEU A 5 -29.55 -11.75 -2.94
N ILE A 6 -28.79 -11.61 -1.87
CA ILE A 6 -28.27 -10.31 -1.40
C ILE A 6 -27.32 -9.71 -2.43
N ALA A 7 -26.43 -10.51 -2.99
CA ALA A 7 -25.47 -10.05 -4.02
C ALA A 7 -26.17 -9.56 -5.28
N THR A 8 -27.19 -10.28 -5.75
CA THR A 8 -27.95 -9.90 -6.95
C THR A 8 -28.91 -8.75 -6.73
N ALA A 9 -29.44 -8.57 -5.52
CA ALA A 9 -30.29 -7.44 -5.16
C ALA A 9 -29.54 -6.12 -4.92
N SER A 10 -28.20 -6.19 -4.73
CA SER A 10 -27.38 -5.03 -4.42
C SER A 10 -27.00 -4.28 -5.70
N THR A 11 -27.68 -3.18 -5.98
CA THR A 11 -27.29 -2.27 -7.06
C THR A 11 -25.96 -1.56 -6.72
N TYR A 12 -25.21 -1.13 -7.75
CA TYR A 12 -23.92 -0.45 -7.56
C TYR A 12 -23.98 0.76 -6.62
N PRO A 13 -24.96 1.69 -6.74
CA PRO A 13 -25.08 2.82 -5.81
C PRO A 13 -25.31 2.39 -4.36
N LEU A 14 -26.10 1.35 -4.13
CA LEU A 14 -26.35 0.81 -2.82
C LEU A 14 -25.10 0.17 -2.21
N THR A 15 -24.33 -0.56 -3.02
CA THR A 15 -23.05 -1.15 -2.62
C THR A 15 -22.04 -0.07 -2.22
N VAL A 16 -21.93 1.00 -2.98
CA VAL A 16 -21.07 2.15 -2.63
C VAL A 16 -21.46 2.72 -1.27
N LYS A 17 -22.77 2.98 -1.06
CA LYS A 17 -23.25 3.52 0.21
C LYS A 17 -23.00 2.58 1.40
N ALA A 18 -23.21 1.29 1.21
CA ALA A 18 -22.93 0.29 2.24
C ALA A 18 -21.44 0.28 2.63
N TYR A 19 -20.53 0.36 1.65
CA TYR A 19 -19.10 0.43 1.93
C TYR A 19 -18.68 1.73 2.62
N GLN A 20 -19.26 2.86 2.26
CA GLN A 20 -19.01 4.12 2.97
C GLN A 20 -19.37 4.02 4.45
N LEU A 21 -20.56 3.49 4.76
CA LEU A 21 -20.99 3.29 6.14
C LEU A 21 -20.11 2.27 6.90
N ALA A 22 -19.67 1.21 6.23
CA ALA A 22 -18.76 0.24 6.82
C ALA A 22 -17.40 0.87 7.15
N VAL A 23 -16.85 1.67 6.23
CA VAL A 23 -15.58 2.37 6.41
C VAL A 23 -15.64 3.39 7.54
N GLU A 24 -16.74 4.15 7.66
CA GLU A 24 -16.95 5.05 8.80
C GLU A 24 -16.81 4.32 10.14
N ARG A 25 -17.46 3.15 10.27
CA ARG A 25 -17.38 2.34 11.48
C ARG A 25 -15.98 1.78 11.73
N MET A 26 -15.30 1.30 10.67
CA MET A 26 -13.92 0.79 10.76
C MET A 26 -12.97 1.89 11.22
N VAL A 27 -13.10 3.11 10.69
CA VAL A 27 -12.28 4.26 11.08
C VAL A 27 -12.48 4.60 12.55
N GLU A 28 -13.71 4.59 13.04
CA GLU A 28 -13.98 4.86 14.46
C GLU A 28 -13.41 3.76 15.38
N PHE A 29 -13.50 2.49 14.94
CA PHE A 29 -12.94 1.36 15.67
C PHE A 29 -11.41 1.45 15.78
N ASP A 30 -10.75 1.82 14.68
CA ASP A 30 -9.29 1.82 14.56
C ASP A 30 -8.68 3.21 14.74
N LYS A 31 -9.43 4.18 15.26
CA LYS A 31 -9.00 5.59 15.32
C LYS A 31 -7.65 5.81 15.99
N ASP A 32 -7.39 5.12 17.11
CA ASP A 32 -6.14 5.26 17.85
C ASP A 32 -4.97 4.64 17.09
N LEU A 33 -5.19 3.48 16.45
CA LEU A 33 -4.22 2.82 15.58
C LEU A 33 -3.88 3.70 14.38
N ILE A 34 -4.89 4.26 13.72
CA ILE A 34 -4.74 5.15 12.57
C ILE A 34 -3.98 6.42 12.97
N ALA A 35 -4.29 7.01 14.11
CA ALA A 35 -3.60 8.19 14.61
C ALA A 35 -2.12 7.90 14.90
N ALA A 36 -1.81 6.78 15.54
CA ALA A 36 -0.46 6.35 15.83
C ALA A 36 0.36 6.07 14.56
N LEU A 37 -0.23 5.42 13.56
CA LEU A 37 0.41 5.17 12.27
C LEU A 37 0.67 6.46 11.49
N LYS A 38 -0.29 7.39 11.46
CA LYS A 38 -0.12 8.70 10.82
C LYS A 38 1.00 9.50 11.48
N ALA A 39 1.13 9.44 12.81
CA ALA A 39 2.22 10.08 13.54
C ALA A 39 3.61 9.55 13.14
N LYS A 40 3.69 8.32 12.62
CA LYS A 40 4.91 7.71 12.07
C LYS A 40 5.11 7.97 10.56
N GLY A 41 4.25 8.77 9.93
CA GLY A 41 4.34 9.06 8.50
C GLY A 41 3.69 8.02 7.59
N PHE A 42 2.89 7.10 8.13
CA PHE A 42 2.13 6.15 7.33
C PHE A 42 1.09 6.88 6.47
N LYS A 43 1.12 6.66 5.15
CA LYS A 43 0.16 7.24 4.21
C LYS A 43 -1.13 6.43 4.25
N TYR A 44 -2.11 6.96 4.97
CA TYR A 44 -3.44 6.35 5.12
C TYR A 44 -4.47 7.11 4.31
N ASP A 45 -5.29 6.40 3.55
CA ASP A 45 -6.43 6.96 2.81
C ASP A 45 -7.64 6.01 2.82
N LEU A 46 -8.81 6.57 2.58
CA LEU A 46 -10.09 5.87 2.57
C LEU A 46 -10.58 5.49 1.16
N GLY A 47 -9.74 5.68 0.14
CA GLY A 47 -10.14 5.53 -1.26
C GLY A 47 -10.76 6.81 -1.82
N GLU A 48 -10.93 6.84 -3.15
CA GLU A 48 -11.38 8.03 -3.90
C GLU A 48 -12.79 8.49 -3.51
N ASP A 49 -13.62 7.55 -3.07
CA ASP A 49 -15.04 7.76 -2.75
C ASP A 49 -15.40 7.32 -1.33
N LEU A 50 -14.40 7.23 -0.45
CA LEU A 50 -14.54 6.82 0.94
C LEU A 50 -15.06 5.38 1.13
N THR A 51 -14.89 4.52 0.13
CA THR A 51 -15.33 3.11 0.18
C THR A 51 -14.24 2.14 0.64
N GLY A 52 -13.04 2.65 0.95
CA GLY A 52 -11.95 1.89 1.52
C GLY A 52 -11.35 0.83 0.59
N HIS A 53 -10.87 -0.24 1.19
CA HIS A 53 -10.13 -1.29 0.49
C HIS A 53 -11.02 -2.12 -0.48
N GLN A 54 -12.31 -2.30 -0.19
CA GLN A 54 -13.19 -3.14 -1.01
C GLN A 54 -13.35 -2.61 -2.43
N MET A 55 -13.57 -1.31 -2.60
CA MET A 55 -13.67 -0.73 -3.93
C MET A 55 -12.31 -0.52 -4.58
N LYS A 56 -11.25 -0.25 -3.80
CA LYS A 56 -9.87 -0.27 -4.33
C LYS A 56 -9.54 -1.62 -4.95
N TYR A 57 -9.83 -2.72 -4.25
CA TYR A 57 -9.63 -4.07 -4.77
C TYR A 57 -10.43 -4.32 -6.06
N ARG A 58 -11.72 -3.99 -6.07
CA ARG A 58 -12.58 -4.21 -7.25
C ARG A 58 -12.16 -3.40 -8.47
N ARG A 59 -11.69 -2.16 -8.27
CA ARG A 59 -11.32 -1.24 -9.35
C ARG A 59 -9.89 -1.43 -9.84
N ARG A 60 -8.95 -1.76 -8.94
CA ARG A 60 -7.51 -1.71 -9.20
C ARG A 60 -6.77 -3.00 -8.83
N GLY A 61 -7.43 -3.97 -8.24
CA GLY A 61 -6.83 -5.24 -7.83
C GLY A 61 -5.92 -5.17 -6.60
N GLY A 62 -5.86 -4.04 -5.89
CA GLY A 62 -4.97 -3.85 -4.74
C GLY A 62 -5.10 -2.48 -4.11
N GLY A 63 -4.02 -1.99 -3.48
CA GLY A 63 -3.97 -0.69 -2.81
C GLY A 63 -4.39 -0.73 -1.35
N TYR A 64 -4.24 -1.90 -0.71
CA TYR A 64 -4.43 -2.10 0.73
C TYR A 64 -3.42 -3.15 1.24
N TYR A 65 -3.23 -3.20 2.54
CA TYR A 65 -2.55 -4.32 3.19
C TYR A 65 -3.38 -4.86 4.36
N LEU A 66 -3.22 -6.14 4.66
CA LEU A 66 -3.82 -6.75 5.83
C LEU A 66 -2.84 -6.67 6.99
N ASP A 67 -3.25 -6.03 8.08
CA ASP A 67 -2.43 -5.96 9.28
C ASP A 67 -2.44 -7.28 10.04
N VAL A 68 -1.29 -7.92 10.05
CA VAL A 68 -1.02 -9.12 10.85
C VAL A 68 0.08 -8.86 11.89
N GLY A 69 0.17 -7.60 12.37
CA GLY A 69 1.09 -7.16 13.41
C GLY A 69 2.15 -6.15 12.95
N CYS A 70 2.28 -5.88 11.66
CA CYS A 70 3.25 -4.92 11.15
C CYS A 70 2.98 -3.49 11.65
N SER A 71 1.72 -3.09 11.79
CA SER A 71 1.36 -1.78 12.33
C SER A 71 1.95 -1.53 13.72
N GLY A 72 1.92 -2.55 14.58
CA GLY A 72 2.52 -2.47 15.92
C GLY A 72 4.04 -2.25 15.87
N LEU A 73 4.74 -2.90 14.94
CA LEU A 73 6.18 -2.74 14.76
C LEU A 73 6.54 -1.35 14.22
N ILE A 74 5.74 -0.81 13.29
CA ILE A 74 5.90 0.54 12.76
C ILE A 74 5.72 1.57 13.89
N ILE A 75 4.68 1.42 14.70
CA ILE A 75 4.39 2.34 15.82
C ILE A 75 5.53 2.33 16.84
N LYS A 76 6.08 1.16 17.17
CA LYS A 76 7.24 1.02 18.05
C LYS A 76 8.54 1.54 17.44
N GLY A 77 8.60 1.72 16.12
CA GLY A 77 9.80 2.12 15.40
C GLY A 77 10.77 0.98 15.09
N GLU A 78 10.33 -0.26 15.23
CA GLU A 78 11.09 -1.46 14.87
C GLU A 78 11.11 -1.67 13.34
N VAL A 79 10.08 -1.17 12.64
CA VAL A 79 9.99 -1.11 11.18
C VAL A 79 9.91 0.34 10.75
N GLY A 80 10.89 0.80 9.99
CA GLY A 80 10.91 2.13 9.39
C GLY A 80 9.99 2.22 8.15
N LEU A 81 9.53 3.44 7.86
CA LEU A 81 8.79 3.74 6.64
C LEU A 81 9.64 4.57 5.70
N LEU A 82 9.76 4.11 4.47
CA LEU A 82 10.36 4.86 3.37
C LEU A 82 9.33 4.99 2.24
N GLN A 83 9.00 6.21 1.88
CA GLN A 83 8.03 6.45 0.82
C GLN A 83 8.70 6.27 -0.55
N TYR A 84 8.05 5.54 -1.46
CA TYR A 84 8.59 5.26 -2.78
C TYR A 84 8.90 6.54 -3.60
N ASP A 85 8.12 7.58 -3.42
CA ASP A 85 8.32 8.88 -4.08
C ASP A 85 9.58 9.63 -3.60
N GLN A 86 10.18 9.23 -2.48
CA GLN A 86 11.47 9.74 -2.00
C GLN A 86 12.66 9.06 -2.66
N ILE A 87 12.48 7.87 -3.22
CA ILE A 87 13.57 7.08 -3.83
C ILE A 87 13.88 7.66 -5.22
N GLU A 88 15.15 8.00 -5.44
CA GLU A 88 15.67 8.37 -6.77
C GLU A 88 15.98 7.13 -7.58
N ARG A 89 16.76 6.19 -7.01
CA ARG A 89 17.19 4.94 -7.63
C ARG A 89 17.68 3.94 -6.59
N PHE A 90 17.81 2.69 -7.01
CA PHE A 90 18.52 1.68 -6.22
C PHE A 90 20.01 1.63 -6.62
N VAL A 91 20.85 1.42 -5.63
CA VAL A 91 22.32 1.29 -5.75
C VAL A 91 22.75 0.01 -5.01
N PRO A 92 23.98 -0.50 -5.21
CA PRO A 92 24.44 -1.71 -4.52
C PRO A 92 24.34 -1.64 -2.99
N GLU A 93 24.47 -0.44 -2.43
CA GLU A 93 24.41 -0.19 -0.99
C GLU A 93 22.98 -0.05 -0.44
N GLY A 94 21.95 0.06 -1.31
CA GLY A 94 20.57 0.23 -0.90
C GLY A 94 19.74 1.18 -1.78
N ALA A 95 18.94 2.05 -1.16
CA ALA A 95 18.10 3.01 -1.86
C ALA A 95 18.66 4.43 -1.75
N ARG A 96 19.04 5.02 -2.90
CA ARG A 96 19.44 6.43 -2.98
C ARG A 96 18.20 7.31 -3.03
N LEU A 97 18.15 8.30 -2.15
CA LEU A 97 17.02 9.22 -2.05
C LEU A 97 17.26 10.47 -2.90
N LYS A 98 16.19 11.18 -3.22
CA LYS A 98 16.21 12.44 -3.97
C LYS A 98 16.95 13.58 -3.27
N ASP A 99 17.09 13.50 -1.94
CA ASP A 99 17.88 14.45 -1.15
C ASP A 99 19.39 14.14 -1.16
N GLY A 100 19.80 13.08 -1.87
CA GLY A 100 21.17 12.63 -1.98
C GLY A 100 21.63 11.67 -0.90
N SER A 101 20.85 11.40 0.13
CA SER A 101 21.16 10.39 1.15
C SER A 101 20.97 8.96 0.62
N THR A 102 21.49 7.96 1.33
CA THR A 102 21.32 6.55 0.98
C THR A 102 20.82 5.80 2.19
N VAL A 103 19.70 5.07 2.01
CA VAL A 103 19.18 4.12 3.00
C VAL A 103 19.80 2.77 2.68
N PRO A 104 20.63 2.21 3.58
CA PRO A 104 21.29 0.94 3.34
C PRO A 104 20.28 -0.21 3.34
N ALA A 105 20.50 -1.20 2.48
CA ALA A 105 19.67 -2.41 2.42
C ALA A 105 20.46 -3.57 1.84
N ASP A 106 20.46 -4.71 2.54
CA ASP A 106 21.09 -5.94 2.10
C ASP A 106 20.16 -6.76 1.19
N LEU A 107 18.87 -6.55 1.30
CA LEU A 107 17.83 -7.25 0.53
C LEU A 107 16.71 -6.30 0.12
N LEU A 108 16.32 -6.37 -1.14
CA LEU A 108 15.14 -5.69 -1.68
C LEU A 108 14.09 -6.72 -2.10
N VAL A 109 12.90 -6.65 -1.49
CA VAL A 109 11.76 -7.50 -1.84
C VAL A 109 10.75 -6.68 -2.66
N LEU A 110 10.49 -7.09 -3.90
CA LEU A 110 9.52 -6.47 -4.80
C LEU A 110 8.15 -7.13 -4.63
N ALA A 111 7.29 -6.53 -3.82
CA ALA A 111 5.92 -6.99 -3.56
C ALA A 111 4.88 -6.11 -4.28
N THR A 112 5.05 -5.90 -5.58
CA THR A 112 4.35 -4.87 -6.38
C THR A 112 3.00 -5.31 -6.95
N GLY A 113 2.53 -6.53 -6.65
CA GLY A 113 1.24 -7.04 -7.12
C GLY A 113 1.21 -7.47 -8.60
N ARG A 114 0.01 -7.69 -9.15
CA ARG A 114 -0.19 -8.26 -10.49
C ARG A 114 0.14 -7.30 -11.65
N ASP A 115 -0.09 -6.01 -11.51
CA ASP A 115 0.22 -4.99 -12.52
C ASP A 115 1.69 -4.53 -12.48
N ALA A 116 2.50 -5.34 -11.83
CA ALA A 116 3.90 -5.08 -11.58
C ALA A 116 4.76 -5.01 -12.85
N ASN A 117 4.30 -5.53 -14.00
CA ASN A 117 5.16 -5.62 -15.20
C ASN A 117 5.72 -4.26 -15.63
N ALA A 118 4.94 -3.19 -15.61
CA ALA A 118 5.43 -1.86 -15.91
C ALA A 118 6.24 -1.26 -14.74
N GLY A 119 5.84 -1.52 -13.51
CA GLY A 119 6.53 -1.10 -12.29
C GLY A 119 7.84 -1.85 -12.07
N ILE A 120 7.83 -3.18 -12.23
CA ILE A 120 9.01 -4.05 -12.16
C ILE A 120 10.00 -3.72 -13.26
N ALA A 121 9.56 -3.51 -14.50
CA ALA A 121 10.43 -3.13 -15.61
C ALA A 121 11.14 -1.79 -15.32
N ARG A 122 10.43 -0.81 -14.75
CA ARG A 122 11.02 0.45 -14.30
C ARG A 122 11.99 0.27 -13.14
N LEU A 123 11.64 -0.55 -12.15
CA LEU A 123 12.50 -0.88 -11.01
C LEU A 123 13.75 -1.63 -11.45
N LEU A 124 13.61 -2.65 -12.31
CA LEU A 124 14.74 -3.42 -12.85
C LEU A 124 15.65 -2.57 -13.72
N ALA A 125 15.10 -1.57 -14.45
CA ALA A 125 15.90 -0.60 -15.20
C ALA A 125 16.74 0.33 -14.29
N LEU A 126 16.37 0.48 -13.02
CA LEU A 126 17.09 1.26 -12.03
C LEU A 126 18.15 0.45 -11.26
N LEU A 127 18.17 -0.89 -11.42
CA LEU A 127 19.16 -1.74 -10.75
C LEU A 127 20.49 -1.75 -11.52
N PRO A 128 21.64 -1.64 -10.83
CA PRO A 128 22.95 -1.55 -11.47
C PRO A 128 23.39 -2.82 -12.21
N TRP A 129 22.76 -3.98 -11.95
CA TRP A 129 23.13 -5.27 -12.55
C TRP A 129 22.86 -5.36 -14.06
N ASN A 130 21.97 -4.51 -14.62
CA ASN A 130 21.70 -4.49 -16.06
C ASN A 130 22.82 -3.88 -16.92
N ARG A 131 23.98 -3.58 -16.31
CA ARG A 131 25.13 -3.00 -16.99
C ARG A 131 26.33 -3.93 -17.08
N HIS A 132 26.12 -5.24 -17.13
CA HIS A 132 27.24 -6.10 -17.55
C HIS A 132 27.33 -6.06 -19.07
N PRO A 133 28.43 -5.57 -19.64
CA PRO A 133 28.69 -5.72 -21.07
C PRO A 133 28.86 -7.20 -21.37
N ALA A 134 28.23 -7.65 -22.46
CA ALA A 134 28.41 -8.97 -23.02
C ALA A 134 29.87 -9.17 -23.48
#